data_b422f1d0de721e5ed81a0c372f5f51a0
#
_entry.id   b422f1d0de721e5ed81a0c372f5f51a0
#
_cell.length_a   1.000
_cell.length_b   1.000
_cell.length_c   1.000
_cell.angle_alpha   90.00
_cell.angle_beta   90.00
_cell.angle_gamma   90.00
#
_symmetry.space_group_name_H-M   'P 1'
#
loop_
_entity.id
_entity.type
_entity.pdbx_description
1 polymer ?
#
loop_
_entity_poly.entity_id
_entity_poly.type
_entity_poly.pdbx_seq_one_letter_code
_entity_poly.pdbx_strand_id
1 'polypeptide(L)'
;MSSIIQKTAYYLLPRSLRRFIIKTMIGAEQSADPREATKWLLGVYDYVNYEIDAQCKRWGNGVHIKHEVMDGIHSFFYNRIEKNASVLDLGCGYGALAHAIAVHSDAKVLAIDFDAEQIEFGEKRFNHPNIQFIVGDVFKDIPEVGSVDVVVLSSVLEHLKNRPEFLKDLSVRFKPKKILIRVPTFERNLAAALKKELGLFPYTDDTHELEYSKDIFYDEMKQANLNVTHFEIRWADIWAECVPAK
;
A
#
# COMPACT_ATOMS: atom_id res chain seq x y z
N MET A 1 11.15 -25.02 13.15
CA MET A 1 10.22 -26.18 13.11
C MET A 1 9.13 -26.05 12.06
N SER A 2 8.48 -24.89 11.88
CA SER A 2 7.37 -24.72 10.92
C SER A 2 7.77 -25.00 9.45
N SER A 3 8.95 -24.58 9.01
CA SER A 3 9.37 -24.74 7.59
C SER A 3 9.63 -26.20 7.19
N ILE A 4 10.06 -27.06 8.11
CA ILE A 4 10.27 -28.49 7.85
C ILE A 4 8.92 -29.20 7.68
N ILE A 5 7.95 -28.91 8.58
CA ILE A 5 6.60 -29.47 8.51
C ILE A 5 5.91 -29.05 7.22
N GLN A 6 6.04 -27.79 6.83
CA GLN A 6 5.46 -27.27 5.58
C GLN A 6 6.06 -27.92 4.34
N LYS A 7 7.40 -28.07 4.27
CA LYS A 7 8.09 -28.77 3.20
C LYS A 7 7.67 -30.24 3.15
N THR A 8 7.62 -30.93 4.29
CA THR A 8 7.20 -32.32 4.38
C THR A 8 5.76 -32.49 3.89
N ALA A 9 4.84 -31.63 4.32
CA ALA A 9 3.45 -31.66 3.85
C ALA A 9 3.34 -31.39 2.34
N TYR A 10 4.17 -30.50 1.78
CA TYR A 10 4.18 -30.22 0.34
C TYR A 10 4.55 -31.46 -0.48
N TYR A 11 5.58 -32.21 -0.05
CA TYR A 11 6.07 -33.36 -0.80
C TYR A 11 5.27 -34.65 -0.56
N LEU A 12 4.73 -34.86 0.64
CA LEU A 12 4.05 -36.08 1.02
C LEU A 12 2.54 -36.07 0.80
N LEU A 13 1.89 -34.88 0.79
CA LEU A 13 0.46 -34.77 0.66
C LEU A 13 0.05 -34.22 -0.72
N PRO A 14 -0.61 -35.00 -1.57
CA PRO A 14 -1.17 -34.50 -2.82
C PRO A 14 -2.08 -33.30 -2.62
N ARG A 15 -2.15 -32.40 -3.61
CA ARG A 15 -3.01 -31.19 -3.53
C ARG A 15 -4.48 -31.53 -3.22
N SER A 16 -4.99 -32.62 -3.75
CA SER A 16 -6.36 -33.08 -3.49
C SER A 16 -6.59 -33.40 -2.01
N LEU A 17 -5.65 -34.12 -1.39
CA LEU A 17 -5.73 -34.48 0.02
C LEU A 17 -5.59 -33.23 0.92
N ARG A 18 -4.67 -32.33 0.60
CA ARG A 18 -4.55 -31.04 1.31
C ARG A 18 -5.85 -30.22 1.26
N ARG A 19 -6.48 -30.13 0.08
CA ARG A 19 -7.80 -29.49 -0.10
C ARG A 19 -8.87 -30.17 0.72
N PHE A 20 -8.89 -31.48 0.76
CA PHE A 20 -9.85 -32.24 1.56
C PHE A 20 -9.69 -31.96 3.06
N ILE A 21 -8.46 -32.01 3.56
CA ILE A 21 -8.16 -31.70 4.98
C ILE A 21 -8.64 -30.28 5.34
N ILE A 22 -8.28 -29.27 4.54
CA ILE A 22 -8.68 -27.88 4.76
C ILE A 22 -10.21 -27.76 4.77
N LYS A 23 -10.90 -28.35 3.78
CA LYS A 23 -12.37 -28.32 3.74
C LYS A 23 -13.00 -28.98 4.96
N THR A 24 -12.45 -30.10 5.42
CA THR A 24 -12.96 -30.82 6.60
C THR A 24 -12.76 -29.98 7.86
N MET A 25 -11.61 -29.36 8.04
CA MET A 25 -11.34 -28.49 9.18
C MET A 25 -12.25 -27.25 9.20
N ILE A 26 -12.40 -26.56 8.08
CA ILE A 26 -13.31 -25.42 7.94
C ILE A 26 -14.78 -25.87 8.16
N GLY A 27 -15.16 -27.01 7.62
CA GLY A 27 -16.52 -27.56 7.76
C GLY A 27 -16.87 -28.00 9.18
N ALA A 28 -15.88 -28.34 10.00
CA ALA A 28 -16.10 -28.71 11.41
C ALA A 28 -16.66 -27.52 12.23
N GLU A 29 -16.37 -26.29 11.84
CA GLU A 29 -16.90 -25.08 12.49
C GLU A 29 -18.42 -24.95 12.40
N GLN A 30 -19.09 -25.68 11.52
CA GLN A 30 -20.57 -25.73 11.46
C GLN A 30 -21.22 -26.27 12.76
N SER A 31 -20.44 -26.97 13.57
CA SER A 31 -20.91 -27.52 14.85
C SER A 31 -20.62 -26.60 16.04
N ALA A 32 -19.89 -25.51 15.84
CA ALA A 32 -19.55 -24.52 16.86
C ALA A 32 -20.64 -23.45 17.02
N ASP A 33 -20.52 -22.61 18.05
CA ASP A 33 -21.32 -21.38 18.13
C ASP A 33 -21.09 -20.52 16.89
N PRO A 34 -22.13 -20.07 16.17
CA PRO A 34 -21.99 -19.37 14.91
C PRO A 34 -21.16 -18.09 15.00
N ARG A 35 -21.19 -17.37 16.12
CA ARG A 35 -20.43 -16.15 16.32
C ARG A 35 -18.93 -16.46 16.47
N GLU A 36 -18.60 -17.45 17.28
CA GLU A 36 -17.21 -17.86 17.49
C GLU A 36 -16.63 -18.54 16.23
N ALA A 37 -17.41 -19.36 15.55
CA ALA A 37 -17.06 -19.92 14.25
C ALA A 37 -16.76 -18.81 13.21
N THR A 38 -17.57 -17.75 13.19
CA THR A 38 -17.33 -16.60 12.30
C THR A 38 -16.02 -15.89 12.61
N LYS A 39 -15.72 -15.65 13.90
CA LYS A 39 -14.43 -15.04 14.29
C LYS A 39 -13.22 -15.89 13.87
N TRP A 40 -13.31 -17.20 14.11
CA TRP A 40 -12.26 -18.13 13.72
C TRP A 40 -12.05 -18.15 12.20
N LEU A 41 -13.14 -18.22 11.41
CA LEU A 41 -13.07 -18.18 9.95
C LEU A 41 -12.50 -16.87 9.41
N LEU A 42 -12.80 -15.74 10.04
CA LEU A 42 -12.18 -14.45 9.69
C LEU A 42 -10.67 -14.45 9.96
N GLY A 43 -10.21 -15.10 11.05
CA GLY A 43 -8.79 -15.31 11.32
C GLY A 43 -8.13 -16.19 10.26
N VAL A 44 -8.78 -17.27 9.81
CA VAL A 44 -8.29 -18.11 8.69
C VAL A 44 -8.23 -17.30 7.40
N TYR A 45 -9.23 -16.46 7.13
CA TYR A 45 -9.24 -15.57 5.96
C TYR A 45 -8.02 -14.64 5.96
N ASP A 46 -7.70 -14.02 7.10
CA ASP A 46 -6.53 -13.15 7.22
C ASP A 46 -5.22 -13.91 6.99
N TYR A 47 -5.08 -15.10 7.61
CA TYR A 47 -3.92 -15.94 7.40
C TYR A 47 -3.73 -16.33 5.93
N VAL A 48 -4.81 -16.69 5.22
CA VAL A 48 -4.75 -17.01 3.80
C VAL A 48 -4.34 -15.79 2.97
N ASN A 49 -4.86 -14.60 3.28
CA ASN A 49 -4.46 -13.36 2.59
C ASN A 49 -2.98 -13.03 2.81
N TYR A 50 -2.49 -13.18 4.03
CA TYR A 50 -1.05 -13.03 4.35
C TYR A 50 -0.17 -14.00 3.53
N GLU A 51 -0.56 -15.28 3.45
CA GLU A 51 0.17 -16.27 2.64
C GLU A 51 0.12 -15.97 1.14
N ILE A 52 -1.00 -15.43 0.63
CA ILE A 52 -1.10 -14.99 -0.77
C ILE A 52 -0.11 -13.84 -1.02
N ASP A 53 -0.06 -12.82 -0.15
CA ASP A 53 0.89 -11.70 -0.28
C ASP A 53 2.34 -12.20 -0.27
N ALA A 54 2.68 -13.09 0.67
CA ALA A 54 4.00 -13.71 0.74
C ALA A 54 4.38 -14.47 -0.55
N GLN A 55 3.44 -15.21 -1.15
CA GLN A 55 3.69 -15.89 -2.44
C GLN A 55 3.82 -14.88 -3.59
N CYS A 56 3.04 -13.81 -3.59
CA CYS A 56 3.14 -12.74 -4.59
C CYS A 56 4.50 -12.03 -4.53
N LYS A 57 5.05 -11.80 -3.33
CA LYS A 57 6.42 -11.28 -3.16
C LYS A 57 7.48 -12.27 -3.65
N ARG A 58 7.33 -13.54 -3.34
CA ARG A 58 8.25 -14.60 -3.85
C ARG A 58 8.21 -14.71 -5.37
N TRP A 59 7.02 -14.66 -5.99
CA TRP A 59 6.86 -14.67 -7.44
C TRP A 59 7.53 -13.47 -8.10
N GLY A 60 7.42 -12.28 -7.52
CA GLY A 60 8.05 -11.06 -8.00
C GLY A 60 9.50 -10.86 -7.52
N ASN A 61 10.20 -11.95 -7.10
CA ASN A 61 11.61 -11.88 -6.68
C ASN A 61 11.89 -10.82 -5.60
N GLY A 62 11.06 -10.80 -4.55
CA GLY A 62 11.19 -9.90 -3.41
C GLY A 62 10.26 -8.68 -3.45
N VAL A 63 9.81 -8.24 -4.61
CA VAL A 63 8.79 -7.20 -4.77
C VAL A 63 7.47 -7.85 -5.15
N HIS A 64 6.35 -7.38 -4.60
CA HIS A 64 5.04 -7.97 -4.89
C HIS A 64 4.75 -7.93 -6.40
N ILE A 65 4.37 -9.08 -6.97
CA ILE A 65 4.20 -9.28 -8.42
C ILE A 65 3.17 -8.33 -9.07
N LYS A 66 2.27 -7.73 -8.29
CA LYS A 66 1.31 -6.71 -8.77
C LYS A 66 1.98 -5.59 -9.56
N HIS A 67 3.20 -5.22 -9.19
CA HIS A 67 3.97 -4.16 -9.86
C HIS A 67 4.40 -4.51 -11.28
N GLU A 68 4.36 -5.80 -11.64
CA GLU A 68 4.71 -6.28 -12.98
C GLU A 68 3.49 -6.68 -13.82
N VAL A 69 2.45 -7.28 -13.17
CA VAL A 69 1.33 -7.89 -13.91
C VAL A 69 0.05 -7.05 -13.91
N MET A 70 -0.01 -5.97 -13.12
CA MET A 70 -1.19 -5.10 -13.05
C MET A 70 -0.90 -3.72 -13.63
N ASP A 71 -1.15 -3.54 -14.92
CA ASP A 71 -0.83 -2.32 -15.68
C ASP A 71 -1.32 -1.01 -15.01
N GLY A 72 -2.45 -1.05 -14.33
CA GLY A 72 -3.04 0.14 -13.73
C GLY A 72 -2.38 0.62 -12.43
N ILE A 73 -1.49 -0.17 -11.81
CA ILE A 73 -0.88 0.18 -10.51
C ILE A 73 0.02 1.41 -10.64
N HIS A 74 0.85 1.45 -11.66
CA HIS A 74 1.78 2.56 -11.87
C HIS A 74 1.24 3.61 -12.84
N SER A 75 0.39 3.20 -13.81
CA SER A 75 -0.09 4.10 -14.85
C SER A 75 -0.99 5.21 -14.32
N PHE A 76 -1.66 5.00 -13.19
CA PHE A 76 -2.37 6.08 -12.51
C PHE A 76 -1.44 7.26 -12.20
N PHE A 77 -0.24 6.98 -11.72
CA PHE A 77 0.74 8.00 -11.33
C PHE A 77 1.42 8.60 -12.55
N TYR A 78 2.15 7.82 -13.34
CA TYR A 78 2.95 8.37 -14.42
C TYR A 78 2.14 9.06 -15.53
N ASN A 79 0.87 8.69 -15.76
CA ASN A 79 -0.02 9.39 -16.69
C ASN A 79 -0.48 10.76 -16.18
N ARG A 80 -0.27 11.07 -14.90
CA ARG A 80 -0.60 12.36 -14.27
C ARG A 80 0.62 13.21 -13.96
N ILE A 81 1.81 12.74 -14.34
CA ILE A 81 3.10 13.41 -14.14
C ILE A 81 3.61 13.89 -15.50
N GLU A 82 3.86 15.19 -15.60
CA GLU A 82 4.40 15.78 -16.83
C GLU A 82 5.85 15.32 -17.07
N LYS A 83 6.25 15.33 -18.34
CA LYS A 83 7.65 15.01 -18.69
C LYS A 83 8.64 15.95 -18.00
N ASN A 84 9.74 15.37 -17.54
CA ASN A 84 10.80 16.07 -16.82
C ASN A 84 10.37 16.74 -15.51
N ALA A 85 9.21 16.38 -14.96
CA ALA A 85 8.75 16.90 -13.68
C ALA A 85 9.71 16.51 -12.53
N SER A 86 9.73 17.33 -11.48
CA SER A 86 10.34 17.00 -10.20
C SER A 86 9.32 16.30 -9.32
N VAL A 87 9.64 15.09 -8.85
CA VAL A 87 8.74 14.23 -8.08
C VAL A 87 9.37 13.87 -6.74
N LEU A 88 8.57 13.98 -5.68
CA LEU A 88 8.92 13.50 -4.36
C LEU A 88 8.04 12.28 -4.05
N ASP A 89 8.63 11.08 -4.01
CA ASP A 89 7.97 9.82 -3.69
C ASP A 89 8.28 9.45 -2.23
N LEU A 90 7.30 9.69 -1.35
CA LEU A 90 7.42 9.50 0.09
C LEU A 90 6.88 8.13 0.50
N GLY A 91 7.69 7.34 1.23
CA GLY A 91 7.39 5.94 1.51
C GLY A 91 7.49 5.09 0.24
N CYS A 92 8.58 5.24 -0.49
CA CYS A 92 8.74 4.61 -1.81
C CYS A 92 8.93 3.07 -1.76
N GLY A 93 9.18 2.52 -0.56
CA GLY A 93 9.48 1.10 -0.38
C GLY A 93 10.66 0.66 -1.25
N TYR A 94 10.46 -0.40 -2.02
CA TYR A 94 11.46 -0.92 -2.96
C TYR A 94 11.70 -0.04 -4.20
N GLY A 95 10.98 1.08 -4.37
CA GLY A 95 11.16 2.00 -5.49
C GLY A 95 10.56 1.57 -6.83
N ALA A 96 9.72 0.55 -6.87
CA ALA A 96 9.09 0.09 -8.12
C ALA A 96 8.22 1.17 -8.78
N LEU A 97 7.49 1.97 -7.99
CA LEU A 97 6.71 3.10 -8.48
C LEU A 97 7.62 4.24 -8.94
N ALA A 98 8.63 4.61 -8.14
CA ALA A 98 9.62 5.62 -8.51
C ALA A 98 10.28 5.30 -9.86
N HIS A 99 10.64 4.04 -10.08
CA HIS A 99 11.21 3.56 -11.35
C HIS A 99 10.22 3.71 -12.51
N ALA A 100 8.97 3.27 -12.33
CA ALA A 100 7.96 3.41 -13.36
C ALA A 100 7.71 4.90 -13.73
N ILE A 101 7.68 5.79 -12.75
CA ILE A 101 7.56 7.25 -12.96
C ILE A 101 8.77 7.77 -13.76
N ALA A 102 9.98 7.44 -13.35
CA ALA A 102 11.20 7.91 -14.02
C ALA A 102 11.26 7.44 -15.48
N VAL A 103 10.92 6.16 -15.74
CA VAL A 103 10.96 5.57 -17.08
C VAL A 103 9.90 6.16 -18.02
N HIS A 104 8.67 6.34 -17.54
CA HIS A 104 7.55 6.74 -18.42
C HIS A 104 7.41 8.26 -18.57
N SER A 105 7.83 9.05 -17.57
CA SER A 105 7.69 10.51 -17.58
C SER A 105 9.00 11.26 -17.72
N ASP A 106 10.15 10.57 -17.82
CA ASP A 106 11.50 11.19 -17.74
C ASP A 106 11.66 12.07 -16.48
N ALA A 107 10.83 11.88 -15.47
CA ALA A 107 10.78 12.69 -14.25
C ALA A 107 12.02 12.46 -13.39
N LYS A 108 12.45 13.51 -12.67
CA LYS A 108 13.47 13.41 -11.63
C LYS A 108 12.77 13.04 -10.32
N VAL A 109 13.03 11.85 -9.80
CA VAL A 109 12.36 11.31 -8.62
C VAL A 109 13.31 11.28 -7.43
N LEU A 110 12.93 11.96 -6.35
CA LEU A 110 13.53 11.77 -5.04
C LEU A 110 12.64 10.78 -4.27
N ALA A 111 13.15 9.58 -4.03
CA ALA A 111 12.44 8.46 -3.44
C ALA A 111 12.96 8.23 -2.01
N ILE A 112 12.08 8.33 -1.02
CA ILE A 112 12.45 8.28 0.39
C ILE A 112 11.67 7.16 1.08
N ASP A 113 12.38 6.34 1.83
CA ASP A 113 11.79 5.34 2.74
C ASP A 113 12.66 5.19 3.99
N PHE A 114 12.03 4.85 5.12
CA PHE A 114 12.77 4.65 6.37
C PHE A 114 13.46 3.28 6.44
N ASP A 115 13.04 2.32 5.62
CA ASP A 115 13.58 0.96 5.58
C ASP A 115 14.81 0.88 4.68
N ALA A 116 15.98 0.84 5.32
CA ALA A 116 17.28 0.80 4.63
C ALA A 116 17.46 -0.46 3.76
N GLU A 117 16.86 -1.62 4.14
CA GLU A 117 16.97 -2.84 3.36
C GLU A 117 16.15 -2.74 2.06
N GLN A 118 14.97 -2.10 2.13
CA GLN A 118 14.16 -1.86 0.95
C GLN A 118 14.86 -0.87 -0.01
N ILE A 119 15.44 0.19 0.51
CA ILE A 119 16.22 1.16 -0.30
C ILE A 119 17.41 0.48 -0.96
N GLU A 120 18.23 -0.27 -0.21
CA GLU A 120 19.38 -0.98 -0.78
C GLU A 120 18.97 -1.97 -1.89
N PHE A 121 17.88 -2.67 -1.69
CA PHE A 121 17.31 -3.57 -2.71
C PHE A 121 16.82 -2.78 -3.93
N GLY A 122 16.15 -1.66 -3.72
CA GLY A 122 15.61 -0.77 -4.75
C GLY A 122 16.71 -0.20 -5.63
N GLU A 123 17.77 0.33 -5.03
CA GLU A 123 18.97 0.85 -5.75
C GLU A 123 19.60 -0.20 -6.68
N LYS A 124 19.61 -1.47 -6.26
CA LYS A 124 20.15 -2.57 -7.07
C LYS A 124 19.24 -2.97 -8.23
N ARG A 125 17.91 -3.00 -7.97
CA ARG A 125 16.93 -3.53 -8.93
C ARG A 125 16.34 -2.47 -9.85
N PHE A 126 16.11 -1.26 -9.34
CA PHE A 126 15.42 -0.16 -10.00
C PHE A 126 16.33 1.04 -10.24
N ASN A 127 17.64 0.77 -10.45
CA ASN A 127 18.59 1.83 -10.75
C ASN A 127 18.20 2.58 -12.03
N HIS A 128 18.10 3.91 -11.92
CA HIS A 128 17.81 4.80 -13.05
C HIS A 128 18.47 6.16 -12.81
N PRO A 129 19.07 6.82 -13.83
CA PRO A 129 19.80 8.07 -13.63
C PRO A 129 18.94 9.22 -13.08
N ASN A 130 17.62 9.14 -13.25
CA ASN A 130 16.67 10.13 -12.75
C ASN A 130 16.10 9.79 -11.37
N ILE A 131 16.57 8.75 -10.68
CA ILE A 131 16.10 8.40 -9.34
C ILE A 131 17.24 8.62 -8.34
N GLN A 132 16.93 9.32 -7.28
CA GLN A 132 17.76 9.39 -6.09
C GLN A 132 17.00 8.72 -4.93
N PHE A 133 17.57 7.65 -4.38
CA PHE A 133 17.06 6.98 -3.19
C PHE A 133 17.65 7.58 -1.92
N ILE A 134 16.85 7.70 -0.88
CA ILE A 134 17.27 8.19 0.45
C ILE A 134 16.62 7.31 1.53
N VAL A 135 17.45 6.85 2.46
CA VAL A 135 16.95 6.27 3.71
C VAL A 135 16.59 7.41 4.66
N GLY A 136 15.33 7.53 5.06
CA GLY A 136 14.91 8.62 5.93
C GLY A 136 13.44 8.56 6.35
N ASP A 137 13.15 9.23 7.47
CA ASP A 137 11.79 9.44 7.97
C ASP A 137 11.12 10.59 7.20
N VAL A 138 9.96 10.32 6.61
CA VAL A 138 9.19 11.30 5.82
C VAL A 138 8.77 12.55 6.61
N PHE A 139 8.87 12.56 7.93
CA PHE A 139 8.62 13.74 8.75
C PHE A 139 9.85 14.62 8.98
N LYS A 140 11.06 14.04 8.94
CA LYS A 140 12.28 14.71 9.45
C LYS A 140 13.39 14.81 8.42
N ASP A 141 13.52 13.78 7.57
CA ASP A 141 14.72 13.55 6.79
C ASP A 141 14.55 13.90 5.29
N ILE A 142 13.42 14.55 4.92
CA ILE A 142 13.25 15.04 3.56
C ILE A 142 14.23 16.20 3.33
N PRO A 143 15.19 16.10 2.39
CA PRO A 143 16.11 17.20 2.07
C PRO A 143 15.37 18.48 1.67
N GLU A 144 16.03 19.61 1.84
CA GLU A 144 15.53 20.89 1.33
C GLU A 144 15.75 20.98 -0.19
N VAL A 145 14.80 20.43 -0.94
CA VAL A 145 14.87 20.39 -2.42
C VAL A 145 14.16 21.57 -3.09
N GLY A 146 13.62 22.52 -2.29
CA GLY A 146 12.80 23.62 -2.80
C GLY A 146 11.42 23.12 -3.26
N SER A 147 10.84 23.78 -4.29
CA SER A 147 9.55 23.36 -4.81
C SER A 147 9.66 22.12 -5.68
N VAL A 148 8.65 21.24 -5.62
CA VAL A 148 8.52 20.06 -6.50
C VAL A 148 7.23 20.17 -7.31
N ASP A 149 7.16 19.51 -8.46
CA ASP A 149 5.95 19.49 -9.28
C ASP A 149 4.89 18.57 -8.69
N VAL A 150 5.30 17.38 -8.23
CA VAL A 150 4.37 16.35 -7.73
C VAL A 150 4.92 15.70 -6.46
N VAL A 151 4.03 15.52 -5.48
CA VAL A 151 4.25 14.61 -4.34
C VAL A 151 3.45 13.33 -4.57
N VAL A 152 4.07 12.18 -4.34
CA VAL A 152 3.45 10.87 -4.42
C VAL A 152 3.39 10.24 -3.02
N LEU A 153 2.22 9.75 -2.64
CA LEU A 153 1.92 9.06 -1.39
C LEU A 153 1.15 7.78 -1.72
N SER A 154 1.86 6.68 -1.92
CA SER A 154 1.26 5.40 -2.26
C SER A 154 1.38 4.41 -1.11
N SER A 155 0.30 4.17 -0.39
CA SER A 155 0.23 3.35 0.83
C SER A 155 1.13 3.91 1.95
N VAL A 156 0.91 5.16 2.30
CA VAL A 156 1.67 5.90 3.34
C VAL A 156 0.74 6.50 4.38
N LEU A 157 -0.31 7.21 3.95
CA LEU A 157 -1.16 7.98 4.88
C LEU A 157 -1.84 7.09 5.91
N GLU A 158 -2.20 5.85 5.55
CA GLU A 158 -2.82 4.89 6.45
C GLU A 158 -1.98 4.55 7.68
N HIS A 159 -0.68 4.75 7.62
CA HIS A 159 0.27 4.52 8.72
C HIS A 159 0.51 5.75 9.61
N LEU A 160 0.01 6.92 9.21
CA LEU A 160 0.30 8.19 9.90
C LEU A 160 -0.84 8.59 10.84
N LYS A 161 -0.51 9.22 11.98
CA LYS A 161 -1.50 9.71 12.96
C LYS A 161 -2.06 11.09 12.61
N ASN A 162 -1.19 12.02 12.22
CA ASN A 162 -1.53 13.44 12.00
C ASN A 162 -1.52 13.76 10.49
N ARG A 163 -2.35 13.06 9.72
CA ARG A 163 -2.37 13.11 8.26
C ARG A 163 -2.71 14.49 7.67
N PRO A 164 -3.74 15.22 8.15
CA PRO A 164 -4.05 16.54 7.62
C PRO A 164 -2.91 17.55 7.82
N GLU A 165 -2.29 17.56 9.00
CA GLU A 165 -1.14 18.41 9.32
C GLU A 165 0.07 18.07 8.45
N PHE A 166 0.35 16.79 8.26
CA PHE A 166 1.41 16.32 7.38
C PHE A 166 1.21 16.77 5.93
N LEU A 167 0.02 16.59 5.37
CA LEU A 167 -0.32 17.03 4.01
C LEU A 167 -0.23 18.56 3.86
N LYS A 168 -0.65 19.30 4.89
CA LYS A 168 -0.54 20.76 4.92
C LYS A 168 0.92 21.21 4.96
N ASP A 169 1.75 20.56 5.78
CA ASP A 169 3.20 20.84 5.83
C ASP A 169 3.87 20.58 4.50
N LEU A 170 3.59 19.44 3.86
CA LEU A 170 4.10 19.13 2.51
C LEU A 170 3.71 20.21 1.49
N SER A 171 2.45 20.69 1.55
CA SER A 171 1.95 21.72 0.64
C SER A 171 2.64 23.06 0.83
N VAL A 172 2.93 23.46 2.07
CA VAL A 172 3.63 24.71 2.40
C VAL A 172 5.12 24.63 2.04
N ARG A 173 5.75 23.52 2.39
CA ARG A 173 7.20 23.32 2.29
C ARG A 173 7.66 23.13 0.85
N PHE A 174 6.96 22.27 0.10
CA PHE A 174 7.37 21.90 -1.26
C PHE A 174 6.54 22.54 -2.36
N LYS A 175 5.43 23.19 -2.02
CA LYS A 175 4.53 23.91 -2.96
C LYS A 175 4.21 23.09 -4.22
N PRO A 176 3.81 21.81 -4.08
CA PRO A 176 3.57 20.96 -5.23
C PRO A 176 2.39 21.47 -6.06
N LYS A 177 2.43 21.27 -7.37
CA LYS A 177 1.29 21.51 -8.26
C LYS A 177 0.16 20.54 -7.96
N LYS A 178 0.50 19.31 -7.57
CA LYS A 178 -0.44 18.25 -7.17
C LYS A 178 0.18 17.22 -6.23
N ILE A 179 -0.68 16.54 -5.50
CA ILE A 179 -0.35 15.37 -4.67
C ILE A 179 -1.15 14.19 -5.22
N LEU A 180 -0.46 13.10 -5.54
CA LEU A 180 -1.07 11.85 -5.99
C LEU A 180 -1.09 10.86 -4.83
N ILE A 181 -2.29 10.38 -4.49
CA ILE A 181 -2.52 9.57 -3.30
C ILE A 181 -3.12 8.23 -3.71
N ARG A 182 -2.61 7.15 -3.12
CA ARG A 182 -3.24 5.84 -3.10
C ARG A 182 -3.25 5.34 -1.66
N VAL A 183 -4.43 4.95 -1.16
CA VAL A 183 -4.63 4.45 0.21
C VAL A 183 -5.68 3.34 0.23
N PRO A 184 -5.60 2.34 1.13
CA PRO A 184 -6.61 1.29 1.23
C PRO A 184 -7.95 1.86 1.70
N THR A 185 -9.06 1.34 1.14
CA THR A 185 -10.39 1.69 1.63
C THR A 185 -10.92 0.65 2.62
N PHE A 186 -11.47 1.13 3.73
CA PHE A 186 -12.20 0.29 4.69
C PHE A 186 -13.42 -0.40 4.06
N GLU A 187 -14.03 0.25 3.07
CA GLU A 187 -15.24 -0.24 2.37
C GLU A 187 -14.93 -1.30 1.31
N ARG A 188 -13.75 -1.93 1.36
CA ARG A 188 -13.28 -2.90 0.37
C ARG A 188 -14.09 -4.19 0.32
N ASN A 189 -14.61 -4.63 1.49
CA ASN A 189 -15.45 -5.84 1.60
C ASN A 189 -16.21 -5.88 2.93
N LEU A 190 -17.18 -6.79 3.01
CA LEU A 190 -17.99 -6.99 4.21
C LEU A 190 -17.16 -7.53 5.40
N ALA A 191 -16.06 -8.24 5.15
CA ALA A 191 -15.25 -8.84 6.22
C ALA A 191 -14.65 -7.77 7.14
N ALA A 192 -14.20 -6.62 6.60
CA ALA A 192 -13.68 -5.52 7.40
C ALA A 192 -14.74 -4.96 8.37
N ALA A 193 -15.96 -4.69 7.87
CA ALA A 193 -17.06 -4.21 8.69
C ALA A 193 -17.46 -5.25 9.74
N LEU A 194 -17.56 -6.52 9.35
CA LEU A 194 -17.94 -7.60 10.26
C LEU A 194 -16.90 -7.81 11.37
N LYS A 195 -15.61 -7.73 11.06
CA LYS A 195 -14.55 -7.78 12.07
C LYS A 195 -14.71 -6.67 13.10
N LYS A 196 -14.98 -5.45 12.67
CA LYS A 196 -15.21 -4.31 13.56
C LYS A 196 -16.38 -4.58 14.52
N GLU A 197 -17.52 -5.07 14.01
CA GLU A 197 -18.69 -5.41 14.82
C GLU A 197 -18.43 -6.57 15.79
N LEU A 198 -17.54 -7.49 15.44
CA LEU A 198 -17.15 -8.62 16.30
C LEU A 198 -16.03 -8.26 17.30
N GLY A 199 -15.52 -7.03 17.29
CA GLY A 199 -14.43 -6.60 18.15
C GLY A 199 -13.06 -7.16 17.74
N LEU A 200 -12.91 -7.54 16.47
CA LEU A 200 -11.63 -7.96 15.88
C LEU A 200 -10.94 -6.78 15.21
N PHE A 201 -9.62 -6.89 15.03
CA PHE A 201 -8.86 -5.90 14.27
C PHE A 201 -9.31 -5.90 12.79
N PRO A 202 -9.82 -4.76 12.26
CA PRO A 202 -10.52 -4.77 10.98
C PRO A 202 -9.65 -4.46 9.77
N TYR A 203 -8.43 -3.95 9.97
CA TYR A 203 -7.56 -3.49 8.89
C TYR A 203 -6.76 -4.64 8.26
N THR A 204 -6.15 -4.37 7.12
CA THR A 204 -5.36 -5.36 6.37
C THR A 204 -3.93 -5.50 6.88
N ASP A 205 -3.44 -4.50 7.58
CA ASP A 205 -2.09 -4.45 8.14
C ASP A 205 -2.17 -3.93 9.58
N ASP A 206 -1.44 -4.53 10.50
CA ASP A 206 -1.44 -4.21 11.93
C ASP A 206 -0.77 -2.87 12.25
N THR A 207 -0.05 -2.29 11.29
CA THR A 207 0.56 -0.96 11.37
C THR A 207 -0.37 0.17 10.88
N HIS A 208 -1.56 -0.17 10.34
CA HIS A 208 -2.53 0.84 9.91
C HIS A 208 -3.18 1.54 11.10
N GLU A 209 -3.06 2.85 11.16
CA GLU A 209 -3.80 3.72 12.07
C GLU A 209 -5.25 3.93 11.57
N LEU A 210 -5.44 3.89 10.25
CA LEU A 210 -6.73 4.06 9.59
C LEU A 210 -6.74 3.37 8.22
N GLU A 211 -7.89 2.81 7.84
CA GLU A 211 -8.25 2.59 6.44
C GLU A 211 -9.43 3.49 6.10
N TYR A 212 -9.38 4.14 4.95
CA TYR A 212 -10.26 5.25 4.62
C TYR A 212 -11.67 4.84 4.19
N SER A 213 -12.69 5.53 4.72
CA SER A 213 -13.94 5.70 3.96
C SER A 213 -13.81 6.90 3.02
N LYS A 214 -14.72 6.98 2.05
CA LYS A 214 -14.81 8.15 1.17
C LYS A 214 -14.95 9.45 1.95
N ASP A 215 -15.82 9.48 2.96
CA ASP A 215 -16.12 10.68 3.73
C ASP A 215 -14.90 11.13 4.54
N ILE A 216 -14.22 10.20 5.22
CA ILE A 216 -12.99 10.51 5.97
C ILE A 216 -11.92 11.07 5.02
N PHE A 217 -11.77 10.48 3.82
CA PHE A 217 -10.79 10.97 2.85
C PHE A 217 -11.06 12.44 2.45
N TYR A 218 -12.29 12.76 2.08
CA TYR A 218 -12.65 14.13 1.71
C TYR A 218 -12.53 15.11 2.86
N ASP A 219 -12.90 14.71 4.08
CA ASP A 219 -12.78 15.56 5.26
C ASP A 219 -11.29 15.87 5.60
N GLU A 220 -10.40 14.89 5.52
CA GLU A 220 -8.98 15.10 5.74
C GLU A 220 -8.33 15.96 4.64
N MET A 221 -8.68 15.75 3.37
CA MET A 221 -8.21 16.62 2.28
C MET A 221 -8.65 18.07 2.49
N LYS A 222 -9.89 18.29 2.92
CA LYS A 222 -10.40 19.63 3.26
C LYS A 222 -9.64 20.24 4.45
N GLN A 223 -9.40 19.48 5.51
CA GLN A 223 -8.60 19.93 6.64
C GLN A 223 -7.16 20.29 6.25
N ALA A 224 -6.59 19.54 5.29
CA ALA A 224 -5.27 19.81 4.74
C ALA A 224 -5.22 20.98 3.75
N ASN A 225 -6.33 21.66 3.49
CA ASN A 225 -6.47 22.70 2.47
C ASN A 225 -6.14 22.22 1.06
N LEU A 226 -6.61 21.00 0.73
CA LEU A 226 -6.47 20.35 -0.57
C LEU A 226 -7.82 20.18 -1.26
N ASN A 227 -7.87 20.47 -2.56
CA ASN A 227 -9.00 20.17 -3.43
C ASN A 227 -8.77 18.84 -4.13
N VAL A 228 -9.71 17.91 -4.00
CA VAL A 228 -9.69 16.63 -4.73
C VAL A 228 -10.17 16.88 -6.16
N THR A 229 -9.26 16.74 -7.14
CA THR A 229 -9.54 16.95 -8.57
C THR A 229 -9.85 15.64 -9.30
N HIS A 230 -9.41 14.52 -8.77
CA HIS A 230 -9.77 13.18 -9.22
C HIS A 230 -9.92 12.25 -8.03
N PHE A 231 -10.92 11.35 -8.09
CA PHE A 231 -11.18 10.33 -7.08
C PHE A 231 -11.77 9.09 -7.74
N GLU A 232 -11.15 7.96 -7.52
CA GLU A 232 -11.70 6.67 -7.91
C GLU A 232 -11.42 5.61 -6.84
N ILE A 233 -12.29 4.59 -6.74
CA ILE A 233 -12.05 3.39 -5.95
C ILE A 233 -11.79 2.25 -6.92
N ARG A 234 -10.64 1.62 -6.79
CA ARG A 234 -10.21 0.51 -7.64
C ARG A 234 -9.34 -0.45 -6.85
N TRP A 235 -9.63 -1.76 -6.97
CA TRP A 235 -8.89 -2.83 -6.29
C TRP A 235 -8.77 -2.64 -4.77
N ALA A 236 -9.89 -2.21 -4.16
CA ALA A 236 -9.98 -1.94 -2.73
C ALA A 236 -9.11 -0.77 -2.21
N ASP A 237 -8.64 0.11 -3.11
CA ASP A 237 -7.90 1.33 -2.78
C ASP A 237 -8.61 2.56 -3.33
N ILE A 238 -8.48 3.66 -2.61
CA ILE A 238 -8.76 5.02 -3.10
C ILE A 238 -7.55 5.49 -3.88
N TRP A 239 -7.80 6.03 -5.07
CA TRP A 239 -6.81 6.66 -5.95
C TRP A 239 -7.25 8.08 -6.20
N ALA A 240 -6.44 9.04 -5.81
CA ALA A 240 -6.83 10.43 -5.87
C ALA A 240 -5.72 11.36 -6.41
N GLU A 241 -6.13 12.40 -7.12
CA GLU A 241 -5.31 13.56 -7.40
C GLU A 241 -5.85 14.74 -6.58
N CYS A 242 -4.98 15.40 -5.83
CA CYS A 242 -5.31 16.54 -5.01
C CYS A 242 -4.42 17.73 -5.39
N VAL A 243 -4.98 18.94 -5.34
CA VAL A 243 -4.23 20.16 -5.58
C VAL A 243 -4.38 21.11 -4.39
N PRO A 244 -3.34 21.88 -3.99
CA PRO A 244 -3.46 22.89 -2.96
C PRO A 244 -4.60 23.87 -3.29
N ALA A 245 -5.45 24.17 -2.30
CA ALA A 245 -6.46 25.20 -2.46
C ALA A 245 -5.78 26.59 -2.56
N LYS A 246 -6.36 27.47 -3.39
CA LYS A 246 -5.85 28.81 -3.61
C LYS A 246 -6.14 29.72 -2.43
#